data_8828647ac4649aa7eba6c473aeaf897d
#
_entry.id   8828647ac4649aa7eba6c473aeaf897d
#
_cell.length_a   1.000
_cell.length_b   1.000
_cell.length_c   1.000
_cell.angle_alpha   90.00
_cell.angle_beta   90.00
_cell.angle_gamma   90.00
#
_symmetry.space_group_name_H-M   'P 1'
#
loop_
_entity.id
_entity.type
_entity.pdbx_description
1 polymer ?
#
loop_
_entity_poly.entity_id
_entity_poly.type
_entity_poly.pdbx_seq_one_letter_code
_entity_poly.pdbx_strand_id
1 'polypeptide(L)'
;GLPFFRTLVKLCERYRRPGQHVVHAMQTNGTLIDEEWAEFLKANDVLVGVSIDGPEPYHDAYRLNRAGRGTHAMVIRGWNILRQAGVRCNVLCTVHHANEEHGLEVYRYFRDELGADFMQFIPIVERVDPSQLERAEHDGWRATGGQGVGMLYRQAGDAVTSRSTRPAQYGRFLSEIFDEWISRDVGRVFVQDFDAALGALFGQYAVCV
;
A
#
# COMPACT_ATOMS: atom_id res chain seq x y z
N GLY A 1 19.21 -4.07 0.45
CA GLY A 1 19.68 -2.71 0.24
C GLY A 1 19.95 -2.41 -1.22
N LEU A 2 20.24 -1.17 -1.58
CA LEU A 2 20.43 -0.67 -2.95
C LEU A 2 21.42 -1.49 -3.81
N PRO A 3 22.56 -1.98 -3.29
CA PRO A 3 23.48 -2.83 -4.08
C PRO A 3 22.82 -4.08 -4.67
N PHE A 4 21.90 -4.69 -3.95
CA PHE A 4 21.13 -5.84 -4.47
C PHE A 4 20.29 -5.43 -5.69
N PHE A 5 19.56 -4.32 -5.61
CA PHE A 5 18.71 -3.86 -6.71
C PHE A 5 19.53 -3.42 -7.93
N ARG A 6 20.69 -2.80 -7.72
CA ARG A 6 21.63 -2.49 -8.81
C ARG A 6 22.10 -3.76 -9.55
N THR A 7 22.37 -4.83 -8.80
CA THR A 7 22.73 -6.13 -9.37
C THR A 7 21.56 -6.76 -10.11
N LEU A 8 20.34 -6.72 -9.52
CA LEU A 8 19.13 -7.25 -10.14
C LEU A 8 18.87 -6.63 -11.51
N VAL A 9 18.88 -5.29 -11.61
CA VAL A 9 18.65 -4.59 -12.89
C VAL A 9 19.71 -4.99 -13.92
N LYS A 10 21.00 -5.03 -13.55
CA LYS A 10 22.07 -5.47 -14.46
C LYS A 10 21.88 -6.90 -14.95
N LEU A 11 21.40 -7.82 -14.10
CA LEU A 11 21.10 -9.19 -14.50
C LEU A 11 19.89 -9.24 -15.43
N CYS A 12 18.83 -8.48 -15.16
CA CYS A 12 17.68 -8.39 -16.05
C CYS A 12 18.09 -7.94 -17.45
N GLU A 13 18.88 -6.87 -17.55
CA GLU A 13 19.38 -6.39 -18.84
C GLU A 13 20.29 -7.43 -19.55
N ARG A 14 21.17 -8.07 -18.80
CA ARG A 14 22.10 -9.10 -19.38
C ARG A 14 21.36 -10.30 -19.97
N TYR A 15 20.26 -10.73 -19.32
CA TYR A 15 19.54 -11.96 -19.71
C TYR A 15 18.26 -11.67 -20.50
N ARG A 16 17.94 -10.41 -20.76
CA ARG A 16 16.80 -10.01 -21.58
C ARG A 16 16.93 -10.56 -23.01
N ARG A 17 15.88 -11.18 -23.50
CA ARG A 17 15.81 -11.67 -24.89
C ARG A 17 15.44 -10.52 -25.85
N PRO A 18 15.82 -10.59 -27.14
CA PRO A 18 15.38 -9.64 -28.15
C PRO A 18 13.84 -9.53 -28.17
N GLY A 19 13.31 -8.30 -28.17
CA GLY A 19 11.86 -8.03 -28.15
C GLY A 19 11.17 -8.15 -26.79
N GLN A 20 11.88 -8.55 -25.73
CA GLN A 20 11.34 -8.63 -24.38
C GLN A 20 11.45 -7.27 -23.67
N HIS A 21 10.34 -6.78 -23.11
CA HIS A 21 10.31 -5.62 -22.23
C HIS A 21 10.32 -6.08 -20.77
N VAL A 22 11.22 -5.51 -19.97
CA VAL A 22 11.27 -5.73 -18.52
C VAL A 22 10.75 -4.49 -17.83
N VAL A 23 9.68 -4.61 -17.08
CA VAL A 23 9.13 -3.54 -16.24
C VAL A 23 9.53 -3.82 -14.79
N HIS A 24 10.11 -2.82 -14.16
CA HIS A 24 10.49 -2.92 -12.76
C HIS A 24 9.43 -2.25 -11.89
N ALA A 25 8.96 -2.95 -10.89
CA ALA A 25 8.08 -2.41 -9.86
C ALA A 25 8.53 -2.89 -8.48
N MET A 26 8.34 -2.06 -7.47
CA MET A 26 8.59 -2.44 -6.08
C MET A 26 7.56 -1.82 -5.15
N GLN A 27 7.29 -2.50 -4.05
CA GLN A 27 6.51 -1.96 -2.93
C GLN A 27 7.44 -1.70 -1.75
N THR A 28 7.21 -0.61 -1.05
CA THR A 28 8.02 -0.21 0.09
C THR A 28 7.19 0.51 1.15
N ASN A 29 7.62 0.41 2.40
CA ASN A 29 7.11 1.27 3.46
C ASN A 29 7.70 2.70 3.41
N GLY A 30 8.58 3.02 2.47
CA GLY A 30 9.11 4.35 2.24
C GLY A 30 10.08 4.91 3.29
N THR A 31 10.22 4.25 4.45
CA THR A 31 10.95 4.82 5.60
C THR A 31 12.45 5.01 5.38
N LEU A 32 13.04 4.27 4.45
CA LEU A 32 14.48 4.27 4.16
C LEU A 32 14.80 4.89 2.78
N ILE A 33 13.83 5.49 2.13
CA ILE A 33 14.06 6.20 0.87
C ILE A 33 14.86 7.46 1.14
N ASP A 34 15.94 7.61 0.39
CA ASP A 34 16.81 8.77 0.32
C ASP A 34 17.06 9.18 -1.14
N GLU A 35 17.87 10.18 -1.35
CA GLU A 35 18.19 10.73 -2.68
C GLU A 35 18.87 9.68 -3.57
N GLU A 36 19.78 8.86 -3.02
CA GLU A 36 20.46 7.80 -3.78
C GLU A 36 19.48 6.75 -4.29
N TRP A 37 18.49 6.38 -3.45
CA TRP A 37 17.41 5.51 -3.87
C TRP A 37 16.56 6.14 -4.97
N ALA A 38 16.18 7.41 -4.81
CA ALA A 38 15.34 8.10 -5.78
C ALA A 38 16.02 8.23 -7.15
N GLU A 39 17.31 8.58 -7.18
CA GLU A 39 18.11 8.61 -8.41
C GLU A 39 18.13 7.24 -9.11
N PHE A 40 18.39 6.18 -8.35
CA PHE A 40 18.41 4.82 -8.89
C PHE A 40 17.04 4.41 -9.45
N LEU A 41 15.97 4.65 -8.71
CA LEU A 41 14.61 4.30 -9.12
C LEU A 41 14.18 5.06 -10.38
N LYS A 42 14.50 6.35 -10.45
CA LYS A 42 14.24 7.19 -11.61
C LYS A 42 15.02 6.73 -12.84
N ALA A 43 16.33 6.48 -12.68
CA ALA A 43 17.22 6.06 -13.78
C ALA A 43 16.81 4.71 -14.40
N ASN A 44 16.14 3.85 -13.64
CA ASN A 44 15.72 2.53 -14.09
C ASN A 44 14.21 2.41 -14.33
N ASP A 45 13.49 3.54 -14.37
CA ASP A 45 12.05 3.64 -14.60
C ASP A 45 11.22 2.67 -13.72
N VAL A 46 11.59 2.60 -12.43
CA VAL A 46 10.91 1.70 -11.48
C VAL A 46 9.60 2.34 -11.01
N LEU A 47 8.50 1.60 -11.09
CA LEU A 47 7.25 1.99 -10.46
C LEU A 47 7.30 1.66 -8.96
N VAL A 48 7.03 2.64 -8.11
CA VAL A 48 7.15 2.47 -6.65
C VAL A 48 5.80 2.61 -5.97
N GLY A 49 5.31 1.52 -5.40
CA GLY A 49 4.16 1.54 -4.50
C GLY A 49 4.60 1.87 -3.08
N VAL A 50 4.16 3.01 -2.55
CA VAL A 50 4.49 3.44 -1.19
C VAL A 50 3.32 3.15 -0.26
N SER A 51 3.58 2.44 0.83
CA SER A 51 2.56 2.11 1.81
C SER A 51 2.27 3.30 2.72
N ILE A 52 1.10 3.93 2.56
CA ILE A 52 0.62 5.05 3.38
C ILE A 52 -0.86 4.81 3.69
N ASP A 53 -1.25 4.77 4.97
CA ASP A 53 -2.63 4.41 5.36
C ASP A 53 -3.51 5.65 5.69
N GLY A 54 -3.07 6.84 5.29
CA GLY A 54 -3.77 8.11 5.52
C GLY A 54 -2.94 9.10 6.35
N PRO A 55 -3.57 10.14 6.91
CA PRO A 55 -2.98 11.04 7.90
C PRO A 55 -2.31 10.30 9.06
N GLU A 56 -1.42 11.01 9.78
CA GLU A 56 -0.60 10.44 10.86
C GLU A 56 -1.38 9.58 11.86
N PRO A 57 -2.56 9.98 12.39
CA PRO A 57 -3.27 9.17 13.38
C PRO A 57 -3.68 7.80 12.85
N TYR A 58 -4.04 7.70 11.59
CA TYR A 58 -4.45 6.43 10.97
C TYR A 58 -3.25 5.59 10.57
N HIS A 59 -2.24 6.20 9.97
CA HIS A 59 -1.03 5.49 9.58
C HIS A 59 -0.30 4.91 10.81
N ASP A 60 -0.10 5.73 11.83
CA ASP A 60 0.67 5.36 13.02
C ASP A 60 -0.12 4.46 14.00
N ALA A 61 -1.42 4.24 13.75
CA ALA A 61 -2.19 3.27 14.52
C ALA A 61 -1.58 1.85 14.44
N TYR A 62 -1.06 1.48 13.26
CA TYR A 62 -0.52 0.12 13.05
C TYR A 62 0.87 0.09 12.39
N ARG A 63 1.32 1.17 11.78
CA ARG A 63 2.65 1.22 11.15
C ARG A 63 3.69 1.81 12.10
N LEU A 64 4.12 0.96 13.01
CA LEU A 64 5.12 1.32 14.01
C LEU A 64 6.51 0.76 13.65
N ASN A 65 7.55 1.46 14.05
CA ASN A 65 8.91 0.96 13.96
C ASN A 65 9.19 -0.05 15.09
N ARG A 66 10.41 -0.63 15.09
CA ARG A 66 10.80 -1.62 16.12
C ARG A 66 10.78 -1.07 17.54
N ALA A 67 10.84 0.24 17.71
CA ALA A 67 10.77 0.90 19.02
C ALA A 67 9.34 1.28 19.43
N GLY A 68 8.32 0.86 18.65
CA GLY A 68 6.90 1.16 18.90
C GLY A 68 6.51 2.60 18.59
N ARG A 69 7.31 3.35 17.82
CA ARG A 69 7.01 4.72 17.41
C ARG A 69 6.42 4.74 16.01
N GLY A 70 5.50 5.65 15.73
CA GLY A 70 4.92 5.86 14.42
C GLY A 70 5.95 6.11 13.33
N THR A 71 5.60 5.78 12.09
CA THR A 71 6.50 5.90 10.94
C THR A 71 6.04 6.92 9.92
N HIS A 72 4.89 7.57 10.10
CA HIS A 72 4.28 8.50 9.16
C HIS A 72 5.26 9.58 8.67
N ALA A 73 5.88 10.33 9.58
CA ALA A 73 6.82 11.39 9.20
C ALA A 73 8.00 10.87 8.35
N MET A 74 8.47 9.65 8.61
CA MET A 74 9.56 9.04 7.82
C MET A 74 9.08 8.66 6.41
N VAL A 75 7.87 8.13 6.31
CA VAL A 75 7.27 7.73 5.02
C VAL A 75 6.98 8.96 4.16
N ILE A 76 6.41 10.03 4.74
CA ILE A 76 6.13 11.27 4.01
C ILE A 76 7.41 11.93 3.53
N ARG A 77 8.48 11.90 4.31
CA ARG A 77 9.81 12.33 3.82
C ARG A 77 10.23 11.52 2.59
N GLY A 78 10.14 10.19 2.65
CA GLY A 78 10.49 9.32 1.52
C GLY A 78 9.60 9.56 0.29
N TRP A 79 8.30 9.75 0.48
CA TRP A 79 7.36 10.13 -0.57
C TRP A 79 7.77 11.44 -1.26
N ASN A 80 8.08 12.47 -0.49
CA ASN A 80 8.48 13.76 -1.01
C ASN A 80 9.79 13.68 -1.82
N ILE A 81 10.77 12.89 -1.36
CA ILE A 81 12.03 12.65 -2.10
C ILE A 81 11.72 11.99 -3.46
N LEU A 82 10.88 10.95 -3.49
CA LEU A 82 10.49 10.28 -4.74
C LEU A 82 9.79 11.25 -5.70
N ARG A 83 8.84 12.04 -5.21
CA ARG A 83 8.08 13.02 -6.00
C ARG A 83 9.00 14.12 -6.57
N GLN A 84 9.90 14.67 -5.76
CA GLN A 84 10.86 15.69 -6.20
C GLN A 84 11.82 15.16 -7.26
N ALA A 85 12.25 13.91 -7.17
CA ALA A 85 13.07 13.25 -8.18
C ALA A 85 12.27 12.86 -9.45
N GLY A 86 10.95 13.00 -9.44
CA GLY A 86 10.09 12.61 -10.55
C GLY A 86 10.00 11.09 -10.75
N VAL A 87 10.16 10.31 -9.70
CA VAL A 87 9.92 8.85 -9.72
C VAL A 87 8.43 8.59 -9.87
N ARG A 88 8.06 7.63 -10.72
CA ARG A 88 6.67 7.15 -10.79
C ARG A 88 6.32 6.41 -9.51
N CYS A 89 5.44 6.97 -8.71
CA CYS A 89 5.04 6.35 -7.45
C CYS A 89 3.52 6.46 -7.24
N ASN A 90 2.96 5.46 -6.60
CA ASN A 90 1.56 5.35 -6.22
C ASN A 90 1.42 5.06 -4.72
N VAL A 91 0.26 5.37 -4.17
CA VAL A 91 -0.08 5.08 -2.78
C VAL A 91 -0.75 3.72 -2.68
N LEU A 92 -0.27 2.89 -1.76
CA LEU A 92 -0.91 1.64 -1.35
C LEU A 92 -1.44 1.84 0.08
N CYS A 93 -2.74 1.98 0.20
CA CYS A 93 -3.41 2.19 1.48
C CYS A 93 -4.01 0.89 2.00
N THR A 94 -3.57 0.45 3.16
CA THR A 94 -4.26 -0.60 3.89
C THR A 94 -5.47 0.00 4.61
N VAL A 95 -6.67 -0.49 4.28
CA VAL A 95 -7.89 -0.13 5.01
C VAL A 95 -8.03 -1.09 6.18
N HIS A 96 -8.08 -0.54 7.38
CA HIS A 96 -8.13 -1.25 8.64
C HIS A 96 -9.08 -0.55 9.62
N HIS A 97 -9.31 -1.14 10.77
CA HIS A 97 -10.28 -0.60 11.73
C HIS A 97 -10.08 0.89 12.09
N ALA A 98 -8.85 1.37 12.14
CA ALA A 98 -8.59 2.76 12.54
C ALA A 98 -8.92 3.81 11.44
N ASN A 99 -8.94 3.43 10.16
CA ASN A 99 -9.23 4.35 9.05
C ASN A 99 -10.52 4.03 8.27
N GLU A 100 -11.16 2.89 8.52
CA GLU A 100 -12.31 2.41 7.73
C GLU A 100 -13.55 3.32 7.74
N GLU A 101 -13.66 4.25 8.70
CA GLU A 101 -14.75 5.22 8.79
C GLU A 101 -14.36 6.61 8.24
N HIS A 102 -13.17 6.74 7.67
CA HIS A 102 -12.57 8.02 7.26
C HIS A 102 -12.20 8.05 5.77
N GLY A 103 -12.98 7.40 4.90
CA GLY A 103 -12.67 7.24 3.48
C GLY A 103 -12.36 8.54 2.76
N LEU A 104 -13.25 9.54 2.85
CA LEU A 104 -13.05 10.84 2.20
C LEU A 104 -11.84 11.60 2.76
N GLU A 105 -11.60 11.55 4.06
CA GLU A 105 -10.45 12.22 4.67
C GLU A 105 -9.14 11.62 4.15
N VAL A 106 -9.04 10.28 4.11
CA VAL A 106 -7.89 9.55 3.58
C VAL A 106 -7.68 9.84 2.09
N TYR A 107 -8.74 9.80 1.30
CA TYR A 107 -8.69 10.08 -0.15
C TYR A 107 -8.19 11.51 -0.43
N ARG A 108 -8.80 12.50 0.23
CA ARG A 108 -8.44 13.91 0.08
C ARG A 108 -7.03 14.19 0.53
N TYR A 109 -6.58 13.57 1.63
CA TYR A 109 -5.20 13.65 2.09
C TYR A 109 -4.22 13.19 0.98
N PHE A 110 -4.47 12.05 0.35
CA PHE A 110 -3.61 11.57 -0.73
C PHE A 110 -3.65 12.47 -1.96
N ARG A 111 -4.83 12.90 -2.38
CA ARG A 111 -5.01 13.74 -3.57
C ARG A 111 -4.48 15.15 -3.35
N ASP A 112 -4.90 15.81 -2.28
CA ASP A 112 -4.73 17.25 -2.09
C ASP A 112 -3.43 17.60 -1.38
N GLU A 113 -2.99 16.81 -0.40
CA GLU A 113 -1.79 17.08 0.38
C GLU A 113 -0.55 16.36 -0.16
N LEU A 114 -0.68 15.10 -0.57
CA LEU A 114 0.44 14.34 -1.12
C LEU A 114 0.56 14.47 -2.64
N GLY A 115 -0.44 15.00 -3.32
CA GLY A 115 -0.48 15.10 -4.78
C GLY A 115 -0.42 13.74 -5.47
N ALA A 116 -0.94 12.70 -4.82
CA ALA A 116 -0.98 11.36 -5.41
C ALA A 116 -2.06 11.30 -6.50
N ASP A 117 -1.68 10.76 -7.65
CA ASP A 117 -2.54 10.59 -8.83
C ASP A 117 -2.90 9.14 -9.10
N PHE A 118 -2.32 8.19 -8.35
CA PHE A 118 -2.69 6.78 -8.37
C PHE A 118 -2.69 6.21 -6.96
N MET A 119 -3.81 5.55 -6.59
CA MET A 119 -3.97 4.96 -5.27
C MET A 119 -4.76 3.64 -5.32
N GLN A 120 -4.43 2.77 -4.39
CA GLN A 120 -5.09 1.49 -4.19
C GLN A 120 -5.50 1.35 -2.72
N PHE A 121 -6.74 0.93 -2.47
CA PHE A 121 -7.28 0.68 -1.14
C PHE A 121 -7.42 -0.83 -0.92
N ILE A 122 -6.65 -1.37 0.03
CA ILE A 122 -6.52 -2.81 0.24
C ILE A 122 -7.10 -3.14 1.63
N PRO A 123 -8.24 -3.86 1.73
CA PRO A 123 -8.80 -4.20 3.02
C PRO A 123 -7.92 -5.23 3.73
N ILE A 124 -7.59 -4.98 5.01
CA ILE A 124 -6.94 -6.01 5.82
C ILE A 124 -7.99 -6.92 6.47
N VAL A 125 -7.80 -8.22 6.33
CA VAL A 125 -8.60 -9.24 7.00
C VAL A 125 -7.65 -10.27 7.61
N GLU A 126 -7.45 -10.20 8.91
CA GLU A 126 -6.58 -11.12 9.65
C GLU A 126 -7.43 -12.24 10.27
N ARG A 127 -7.46 -13.38 9.59
CA ARG A 127 -8.25 -14.55 10.04
C ARG A 127 -7.43 -15.44 10.96
N VAL A 128 -8.05 -15.88 12.04
CA VAL A 128 -7.43 -16.77 13.03
C VAL A 128 -8.46 -17.79 13.54
N ASP A 129 -7.97 -18.91 14.07
CA ASP A 129 -8.80 -19.81 14.84
C ASP A 129 -9.34 -19.09 16.10
N PRO A 130 -10.63 -19.25 16.47
CA PRO A 130 -11.18 -18.60 17.66
C PRO A 130 -10.38 -18.83 18.93
N SER A 131 -9.80 -20.03 19.10
CA SER A 131 -8.94 -20.36 20.26
C SER A 131 -7.63 -19.58 20.32
N GLN A 132 -7.23 -18.94 19.22
CA GLN A 132 -6.00 -18.18 19.08
C GLN A 132 -6.22 -16.66 19.00
N LEU A 133 -7.48 -16.20 19.03
CA LEU A 133 -7.84 -14.81 18.83
C LEU A 133 -7.16 -13.89 19.87
N GLU A 134 -7.28 -14.21 21.16
CA GLU A 134 -6.67 -13.41 22.23
C GLU A 134 -5.15 -13.24 22.03
N ARG A 135 -4.47 -14.31 21.65
CA ARG A 135 -3.04 -14.27 21.37
C ARG A 135 -2.73 -13.43 20.13
N ALA A 136 -3.53 -13.54 19.06
CA ALA A 136 -3.35 -12.74 17.85
C ALA A 136 -3.57 -11.23 18.12
N GLU A 137 -4.53 -10.88 18.99
CA GLU A 137 -4.75 -9.51 19.44
C GLU A 137 -3.57 -8.96 20.24
N HIS A 138 -3.01 -9.76 21.13
CA HIS A 138 -1.88 -9.36 21.99
C HIS A 138 -0.56 -9.26 21.22
N ASP A 139 -0.21 -10.30 20.46
CA ASP A 139 1.10 -10.41 19.80
C ASP A 139 1.16 -9.62 18.49
N GLY A 140 0.03 -9.41 17.82
CA GLY A 140 -0.06 -8.73 16.53
C GLY A 140 0.90 -9.35 15.50
N TRP A 141 1.51 -8.52 14.67
CA TRP A 141 2.53 -8.89 13.68
C TRP A 141 3.94 -9.09 14.28
N ARG A 142 4.09 -9.03 15.57
CA ARG A 142 5.41 -9.21 16.21
C ARG A 142 5.82 -10.66 16.04
N ALA A 143 6.91 -10.88 15.34
CA ALA A 143 7.60 -12.16 15.34
C ALA A 143 8.03 -12.45 16.80
N THR A 144 7.33 -13.37 17.45
CA THR A 144 7.79 -13.91 18.74
C THR A 144 9.13 -14.57 18.49
N GLY A 145 10.17 -14.08 19.15
CA GLY A 145 11.54 -14.53 18.98
C GLY A 145 11.68 -16.05 19.06
N GLY A 146 12.22 -16.63 18.00
CA GLY A 146 12.75 -18.00 17.94
C GLY A 146 11.74 -19.12 18.03
N GLN A 147 11.37 -19.73 16.92
CA GLN A 147 10.68 -21.01 16.74
C GLN A 147 9.17 -21.01 16.46
N GLY A 148 8.55 -19.95 16.02
CA GLY A 148 7.18 -20.01 15.54
C GLY A 148 6.99 -19.20 14.27
N VAL A 149 6.50 -19.82 13.20
CA VAL A 149 5.84 -19.10 12.12
C VAL A 149 4.72 -18.30 12.77
N GLY A 150 4.77 -16.95 12.69
CA GLY A 150 3.75 -16.09 13.29
C GLY A 150 2.35 -16.56 12.86
N MET A 151 1.43 -16.63 13.82
CA MET A 151 0.11 -17.25 13.64
C MET A 151 -0.69 -16.66 12.46
N LEU A 152 -0.46 -15.41 12.13
CA LEU A 152 -1.15 -14.69 11.07
C LEU A 152 -0.74 -15.08 9.63
N TYR A 153 0.35 -15.83 9.47
CA TYR A 153 0.76 -16.31 8.14
C TYR A 153 -0.18 -17.33 7.51
N ARG A 154 -1.04 -17.99 8.27
CA ARG A 154 -1.92 -19.03 7.72
C ARG A 154 -3.29 -18.53 7.30
N GLN A 155 -3.71 -17.37 7.72
CA GLN A 155 -5.02 -16.78 7.38
C GLN A 155 -6.17 -17.82 7.41
N ALA A 156 -6.23 -18.61 8.46
CA ALA A 156 -7.19 -19.70 8.60
C ALA A 156 -8.00 -19.53 9.88
N GLY A 157 -9.27 -19.93 9.84
CA GLY A 157 -10.20 -19.83 10.96
C GLY A 157 -11.38 -18.92 10.68
N ASP A 158 -12.32 -18.88 11.64
CA ASP A 158 -13.60 -18.17 11.51
C ASP A 158 -13.67 -16.87 12.33
N ALA A 159 -12.66 -16.60 13.16
CA ALA A 159 -12.52 -15.32 13.84
C ALA A 159 -11.63 -14.36 13.04
N VAL A 160 -11.85 -13.05 13.22
CA VAL A 160 -11.01 -11.97 12.68
C VAL A 160 -10.53 -11.09 13.81
N THR A 161 -9.31 -10.55 13.68
CA THR A 161 -8.77 -9.63 14.68
C THR A 161 -9.49 -8.28 14.65
N SER A 162 -9.42 -7.54 15.76
CA SER A 162 -10.00 -6.19 15.90
C SER A 162 -9.35 -5.17 14.95
N ARG A 163 -8.18 -5.47 14.41
CA ARG A 163 -7.51 -4.63 13.40
C ARG A 163 -8.13 -4.75 12.01
N SER A 164 -8.83 -5.85 11.76
CA SER A 164 -9.46 -6.12 10.47
C SER A 164 -10.54 -5.10 10.17
N THR A 165 -10.65 -4.71 8.90
CA THR A 165 -11.75 -3.85 8.45
C THR A 165 -13.07 -4.63 8.44
N ARG A 166 -14.14 -3.94 8.81
CA ARG A 166 -15.50 -4.50 8.77
C ARG A 166 -16.09 -4.37 7.37
N PRO A 167 -16.73 -5.40 6.81
CA PRO A 167 -17.22 -5.38 5.42
C PRO A 167 -18.13 -4.19 5.10
N ALA A 168 -19.06 -3.86 6.00
CA ALA A 168 -19.97 -2.73 5.80
C ALA A 168 -19.26 -1.37 5.80
N GLN A 169 -18.23 -1.21 6.63
CA GLN A 169 -17.40 0.00 6.69
C GLN A 169 -16.53 0.13 5.44
N TYR A 170 -15.94 -0.97 4.98
CA TYR A 170 -15.17 -0.95 3.73
C TYR A 170 -16.04 -0.56 2.54
N GLY A 171 -17.25 -1.10 2.46
CA GLY A 171 -18.22 -0.70 1.44
C GLY A 171 -18.54 0.80 1.47
N ARG A 172 -18.79 1.37 2.67
CA ARG A 172 -19.00 2.82 2.82
C ARG A 172 -17.77 3.63 2.46
N PHE A 173 -16.59 3.22 2.97
CA PHE A 173 -15.31 3.85 2.65
C PHE A 173 -15.12 4.03 1.14
N LEU A 174 -15.31 2.96 0.36
CA LEU A 174 -15.17 3.02 -1.09
C LEU A 174 -16.31 3.83 -1.74
N SER A 175 -17.55 3.71 -1.27
CA SER A 175 -18.68 4.43 -1.86
C SER A 175 -18.55 5.95 -1.70
N GLU A 176 -18.16 6.42 -0.53
CA GLU A 176 -17.93 7.85 -0.26
C GLU A 176 -16.82 8.42 -1.14
N ILE A 177 -15.73 7.67 -1.32
CA ILE A 177 -14.64 8.06 -2.23
C ILE A 177 -15.15 8.07 -3.67
N PHE A 178 -15.90 7.05 -4.10
CA PHE A 178 -16.42 6.94 -5.45
C PHE A 178 -17.30 8.12 -5.83
N ASP A 179 -18.20 8.56 -4.93
CA ASP A 179 -19.11 9.69 -5.17
C ASP A 179 -18.35 10.99 -5.44
N GLU A 180 -17.25 11.24 -4.74
CA GLU A 180 -16.40 12.40 -5.01
C GLU A 180 -15.56 12.19 -6.28
N TRP A 181 -14.93 11.04 -6.43
CA TRP A 181 -14.06 10.72 -7.54
C TRP A 181 -14.79 10.77 -8.88
N ILE A 182 -16.00 10.18 -8.98
CA ILE A 182 -16.77 10.16 -10.24
C ILE A 182 -17.20 11.56 -10.69
N SER A 183 -17.40 12.46 -9.75
CA SER A 183 -17.84 13.82 -10.03
C SER A 183 -16.72 14.80 -10.41
N ARG A 184 -15.46 14.53 -10.04
CA ARG A 184 -14.38 15.51 -10.10
C ARG A 184 -13.05 15.00 -10.66
N ASP A 185 -12.74 13.72 -10.47
CA ASP A 185 -11.36 13.25 -10.55
C ASP A 185 -11.13 12.17 -11.62
N VAL A 186 -12.18 11.70 -12.29
CA VAL A 186 -12.08 10.74 -13.40
C VAL A 186 -11.12 11.24 -14.47
N GLY A 187 -10.12 10.37 -14.82
CA GLY A 187 -9.08 10.69 -15.79
C GLY A 187 -7.95 11.59 -15.26
N ARG A 188 -8.03 12.00 -14.00
CA ARG A 188 -6.95 12.78 -13.32
C ARG A 188 -6.35 12.04 -12.14
N VAL A 189 -7.18 11.41 -11.34
CA VAL A 189 -6.78 10.55 -10.22
C VAL A 189 -7.28 9.15 -10.53
N PHE A 190 -6.39 8.18 -10.43
CA PHE A 190 -6.70 6.77 -10.68
C PHE A 190 -6.85 6.04 -9.35
N VAL A 191 -8.03 5.47 -9.14
CA VAL A 191 -8.30 4.58 -8.02
C VAL A 191 -8.49 3.19 -8.60
N GLN A 192 -7.61 2.26 -8.27
CA GLN A 192 -7.52 0.95 -8.94
C GLN A 192 -8.87 0.22 -9.03
N ASP A 193 -9.63 0.17 -7.93
CA ASP A 193 -10.91 -0.53 -7.88
C ASP A 193 -11.95 0.12 -8.81
N PHE A 194 -11.97 1.45 -8.89
CA PHE A 194 -12.94 2.19 -9.69
C PHE A 194 -12.59 2.13 -11.18
N ASP A 195 -11.31 2.31 -11.51
CA ASP A 195 -10.85 2.20 -12.90
C ASP A 195 -11.04 0.78 -13.44
N ALA A 196 -10.81 -0.25 -12.61
CA ALA A 196 -11.07 -1.64 -12.97
C ALA A 196 -12.57 -1.90 -13.20
N ALA A 197 -13.44 -1.37 -12.33
CA ALA A 197 -14.89 -1.50 -12.48
C ALA A 197 -15.41 -0.81 -13.74
N LEU A 198 -14.97 0.43 -14.01
CA LEU A 198 -15.31 1.15 -15.24
C LEU A 198 -14.77 0.44 -16.48
N GLY A 199 -13.52 -0.02 -16.45
CA GLY A 199 -12.93 -0.79 -17.54
C GLY A 199 -13.74 -2.03 -17.89
N ALA A 200 -14.22 -2.75 -16.87
CA ALA A 200 -15.09 -3.92 -17.07
C ALA A 200 -16.44 -3.54 -17.70
N LEU A 201 -17.05 -2.42 -17.31
CA LEU A 201 -18.29 -1.92 -17.92
C LEU A 201 -18.11 -1.57 -19.41
N PHE A 202 -16.95 -1.09 -19.80
CA PHE A 202 -16.61 -0.77 -21.19
C PHE A 202 -16.03 -1.94 -21.97
N GLY A 203 -16.08 -3.16 -21.44
CA GLY A 203 -15.60 -4.38 -22.11
C GLY A 203 -14.08 -4.50 -22.17
N GLN A 204 -13.35 -3.73 -21.37
CA GLN A 204 -11.93 -3.92 -21.16
C GLN A 204 -11.69 -5.12 -20.23
N TYR A 205 -10.53 -5.77 -20.36
CA TYR A 205 -10.18 -6.89 -19.49
C TYR A 205 -10.18 -6.45 -18.02
N ALA A 206 -10.88 -7.19 -17.17
CA ALA A 206 -10.82 -6.98 -15.73
C ALA A 206 -9.37 -7.16 -15.23
N VAL A 207 -8.87 -6.19 -14.52
CA VAL A 207 -7.62 -6.34 -13.78
C VAL A 207 -7.91 -7.24 -12.60
N CYS A 208 -7.04 -8.22 -12.34
CA CYS A 208 -7.13 -9.02 -11.12
C CYS A 208 -6.89 -8.08 -9.92
N VAL A 209 -7.92 -7.89 -9.11
CA VAL A 209 -7.88 -7.04 -7.91
C VAL A 209 -7.58 -7.93 -6.70
#